data_25d110c595bcb701e6dc660774f3ef80
#
_entry.id   25d110c595bcb701e6dc660774f3ef80
#
_cell.length_a   1.000
_cell.length_b   1.000
_cell.length_c   1.000
_cell.angle_alpha   90.00
_cell.angle_beta   90.00
_cell.angle_gamma   90.00
#
_symmetry.space_group_name_H-M   'P 1'
#
loop_
_entity.id
_entity.type
_entity.pdbx_description
1 polymer ?
#
loop_
_entity_poly.entity_id
_entity_poly.type
_entity_poly.pdbx_seq_one_letter_code
_entity_poly.pdbx_strand_id
1 'polypeptide(L)'
;MVWKLLSRTDRRASSVPEGVRIYAVGDIHGRADLLAPLLAQIEIDITLHPISRPIVIFLGDYIDRGPSSRAVLELLTGKNLHFETVFLKGNHEAFLLKFLDSSEVLDDWRQCGGLETLISFGIKPPINPAPYERAQLSRSLSSALPATHRHFLETLKPTFVCGDFIFVHAGLRPLVPIEQQNEGDLLWIRDDFLLWDREFEKIVVHGHTPVGEPDIRFNRINIDTGAFATGRLTCLTIEGAEIATLIDVREWTQNLPRLAQLPELERTGAGKDTTLASIHVRAMAAELKAQVPHLAAAIHAKQLRESLSFYDKDSLARLDPRKPRPGSSSP
;
A
#
# COMPACT_ATOMS: atom_id res chain seq x y z
N MET A 1 -3.94 -21.31 7.55
CA MET A 1 -3.79 -19.85 7.70
C MET A 1 -4.07 -19.51 9.16
N VAL A 2 -3.20 -18.77 9.83
CA VAL A 2 -3.42 -18.40 11.23
C VAL A 2 -3.90 -16.97 11.25
N TRP A 3 -5.16 -16.78 11.62
CA TRP A 3 -5.78 -15.48 11.84
C TRP A 3 -5.51 -15.03 13.27
N LYS A 4 -5.02 -13.82 13.46
CA LYS A 4 -4.96 -13.23 14.80
C LYS A 4 -6.29 -12.53 15.05
N LEU A 5 -7.20 -13.21 15.74
CA LEU A 5 -8.47 -12.63 16.23
C LEU A 5 -8.17 -11.46 17.17
N LEU A 6 -8.79 -10.34 16.91
CA LEU A 6 -8.68 -9.14 17.72
C LEU A 6 -9.94 -9.05 18.59
N SER A 7 -9.79 -9.27 19.90
CA SER A 7 -10.90 -9.22 20.84
C SER A 7 -11.44 -7.79 20.99
N ARG A 8 -12.74 -7.66 20.85
CA ARG A 8 -13.47 -6.41 21.07
C ARG A 8 -14.33 -6.54 22.32
N THR A 9 -14.13 -5.63 23.28
CA THR A 9 -14.95 -5.57 24.50
C THR A 9 -16.24 -4.79 24.25
N ASP A 10 -17.35 -5.44 24.58
CA ASP A 10 -18.73 -4.93 24.78
C ASP A 10 -19.23 -3.74 23.94
N ARG A 11 -19.84 -4.08 22.78
CA ARG A 11 -20.91 -3.29 22.11
C ARG A 11 -21.72 -4.19 21.16
N ARG A 12 -22.92 -3.73 20.76
CA ARG A 12 -23.65 -4.27 19.61
C ARG A 12 -22.64 -4.43 18.48
N ALA A 13 -22.36 -5.68 18.13
CA ALA A 13 -21.26 -6.01 17.25
C ALA A 13 -21.45 -5.29 15.90
N SER A 14 -20.60 -4.28 15.62
CA SER A 14 -20.61 -3.64 14.31
C SER A 14 -20.23 -4.66 13.25
N SER A 15 -20.94 -4.69 12.14
CA SER A 15 -20.84 -5.76 11.15
C SER A 15 -20.87 -5.24 9.72
N VAL A 16 -20.29 -6.03 8.82
CA VAL A 16 -20.53 -5.93 7.39
C VAL A 16 -21.75 -6.80 7.02
N PRO A 17 -22.42 -6.54 5.88
CA PRO A 17 -23.55 -7.36 5.43
C PRO A 17 -23.20 -8.85 5.32
N GLU A 18 -24.19 -9.70 5.51
CA GLU A 18 -24.04 -11.16 5.34
C GLU A 18 -23.53 -11.48 3.91
N GLY A 19 -22.64 -12.45 3.82
CA GLY A 19 -22.02 -12.85 2.55
C GLY A 19 -20.94 -11.89 2.03
N VAL A 20 -20.60 -10.83 2.77
CA VAL A 20 -19.51 -9.90 2.44
C VAL A 20 -18.30 -10.19 3.32
N ARG A 21 -17.12 -10.28 2.68
CA ARG A 21 -15.82 -10.23 3.36
C ARG A 21 -14.99 -9.10 2.81
N ILE A 22 -14.49 -8.25 3.68
CA ILE A 22 -13.62 -7.13 3.33
C ILE A 22 -12.17 -7.48 3.64
N TYR A 23 -11.28 -7.10 2.73
CA TYR A 23 -9.83 -7.08 2.90
C TYR A 23 -9.38 -5.62 2.74
N ALA A 24 -9.13 -4.92 3.86
CA ALA A 24 -8.63 -3.55 3.82
C ALA A 24 -7.10 -3.54 3.90
N VAL A 25 -6.46 -2.92 2.92
CA VAL A 25 -4.99 -2.83 2.78
C VAL A 25 -4.54 -1.43 3.14
N GLY A 26 -3.58 -1.33 4.08
CA GLY A 26 -2.97 -0.07 4.51
C GLY A 26 -2.02 0.52 3.47
N ASP A 27 -1.32 1.59 3.88
CA ASP A 27 -0.43 2.39 3.03
C ASP A 27 0.70 1.56 2.44
N ILE A 28 0.85 1.62 1.11
CA ILE A 28 1.78 0.75 0.35
C ILE A 28 3.12 1.43 0.12
N HIS A 29 3.10 2.71 -0.22
CA HIS A 29 4.29 3.53 -0.42
C HIS A 29 5.38 2.85 -1.26
N GLY A 30 5.07 2.56 -2.53
CA GLY A 30 6.05 2.03 -3.48
C GLY A 30 6.63 0.65 -3.13
N ARG A 31 5.98 -0.12 -2.24
CA ARG A 31 6.45 -1.45 -1.81
C ARG A 31 5.75 -2.57 -2.61
N ALA A 32 6.06 -2.64 -3.90
CA ALA A 32 5.57 -3.70 -4.79
C ALA A 32 5.98 -5.10 -4.31
N ASP A 33 7.14 -5.21 -3.65
CA ASP A 33 7.65 -6.44 -3.04
C ASP A 33 6.79 -6.98 -1.89
N LEU A 34 6.03 -6.11 -1.22
CA LEU A 34 5.07 -6.48 -0.18
C LEU A 34 3.66 -6.67 -0.76
N LEU A 35 3.30 -5.84 -1.74
CA LEU A 35 1.97 -5.87 -2.32
C LEU A 35 1.70 -7.17 -3.10
N ALA A 36 2.63 -7.60 -3.96
CA ALA A 36 2.42 -8.77 -4.80
C ALA A 36 2.14 -10.05 -3.98
N PRO A 37 2.94 -10.41 -2.94
CA PRO A 37 2.61 -11.56 -2.10
C PRO A 37 1.34 -11.36 -1.26
N LEU A 38 0.99 -10.13 -0.86
CA LEU A 38 -0.26 -9.88 -0.16
C LEU A 38 -1.49 -10.15 -1.05
N LEU A 39 -1.47 -9.68 -2.29
CA LEU A 39 -2.53 -9.96 -3.27
C LEU A 39 -2.73 -11.47 -3.47
N ALA A 40 -1.64 -12.20 -3.59
CA ALA A 40 -1.70 -13.66 -3.70
C ALA A 40 -2.26 -14.34 -2.45
N GLN A 41 -1.94 -13.84 -1.24
CA GLN A 41 -2.54 -14.34 0.00
C GLN A 41 -4.05 -14.11 0.03
N ILE A 42 -4.52 -12.94 -0.37
CA ILE A 42 -5.95 -12.61 -0.45
C ILE A 42 -6.64 -13.57 -1.43
N GLU A 43 -6.06 -13.81 -2.61
CA GLU A 43 -6.62 -14.71 -3.62
C GLU A 43 -6.69 -16.16 -3.11
N ILE A 44 -5.65 -16.64 -2.43
CA ILE A 44 -5.63 -17.95 -1.79
C ILE A 44 -6.71 -18.04 -0.70
N ASP A 45 -6.88 -17.01 0.13
CA ASP A 45 -7.88 -17.02 1.18
C ASP A 45 -9.32 -17.04 0.60
N ILE A 46 -9.59 -16.24 -0.42
CA ILE A 46 -10.89 -16.26 -1.13
C ILE A 46 -11.17 -17.62 -1.74
N THR A 47 -10.13 -18.29 -2.27
CA THR A 47 -10.25 -19.62 -2.89
C THR A 47 -10.52 -20.71 -1.86
N LEU A 48 -9.82 -20.66 -0.71
CA LEU A 48 -9.97 -21.66 0.37
C LEU A 48 -11.21 -21.46 1.21
N HIS A 49 -11.65 -20.22 1.36
CA HIS A 49 -12.82 -19.83 2.15
C HIS A 49 -13.75 -18.98 1.28
N PRO A 50 -14.45 -19.60 0.31
CA PRO A 50 -15.28 -18.88 -0.63
C PRO A 50 -16.41 -18.15 0.07
N ILE A 51 -16.69 -16.93 -0.41
CA ILE A 51 -17.77 -16.07 0.07
C ILE A 51 -18.44 -15.38 -1.11
N SER A 52 -19.70 -14.99 -0.95
CA SER A 52 -20.50 -14.45 -2.07
C SER A 52 -19.93 -13.15 -2.64
N ARG A 53 -19.36 -12.27 -1.78
CA ARG A 53 -18.86 -10.96 -2.20
C ARG A 53 -17.57 -10.60 -1.45
N PRO A 54 -16.41 -11.05 -1.92
CA PRO A 54 -15.12 -10.56 -1.42
C PRO A 54 -14.85 -9.16 -1.99
N ILE A 55 -14.47 -8.20 -1.13
CA ILE A 55 -14.14 -6.83 -1.51
C ILE A 55 -12.75 -6.50 -0.98
N VAL A 56 -11.84 -6.08 -1.86
CA VAL A 56 -10.52 -5.59 -1.46
C VAL A 56 -10.51 -4.06 -1.52
N ILE A 57 -10.21 -3.42 -0.40
CA ILE A 57 -10.20 -1.97 -0.24
C ILE A 57 -8.77 -1.53 0.06
N PHE A 58 -8.23 -0.65 -0.79
CA PHE A 58 -6.93 -0.04 -0.59
C PHE A 58 -7.12 1.37 -0.03
N LEU A 59 -6.45 1.69 1.07
CA LEU A 59 -6.68 2.94 1.81
C LEU A 59 -5.94 4.17 1.25
N GLY A 60 -5.24 4.03 0.12
CA GLY A 60 -4.46 5.12 -0.49
C GLY A 60 -2.96 4.98 -0.24
N ASP A 61 -2.22 6.04 -0.55
CA ASP A 61 -0.76 6.13 -0.44
C ASP A 61 -0.04 4.95 -1.12
N TYR A 62 -0.32 4.79 -2.42
CA TYR A 62 0.29 3.75 -3.26
C TYR A 62 1.74 4.05 -3.60
N ILE A 63 2.06 5.35 -3.75
CA ILE A 63 3.31 5.89 -4.27
C ILE A 63 4.16 6.53 -3.17
N ASP A 64 5.35 7.01 -3.56
CA ASP A 64 6.32 7.74 -2.74
C ASP A 64 7.01 6.90 -1.66
N ARG A 65 8.09 7.43 -1.10
CA ARG A 65 8.93 6.86 -0.03
C ARG A 65 9.63 5.56 -0.41
N GLY A 66 8.88 4.57 -0.90
CA GLY A 66 9.43 3.31 -1.36
C GLY A 66 9.88 3.37 -2.83
N PRO A 67 10.74 2.42 -3.25
CA PRO A 67 11.48 2.54 -4.50
C PRO A 67 10.67 2.15 -5.76
N SER A 68 9.48 1.57 -5.61
CA SER A 68 8.81 0.87 -6.72
C SER A 68 7.39 1.38 -6.99
N SER A 69 7.15 2.71 -6.87
CA SER A 69 5.84 3.33 -7.10
C SER A 69 5.23 2.94 -8.44
N ARG A 70 6.03 2.96 -9.53
CA ARG A 70 5.59 2.52 -10.85
C ARG A 70 5.10 1.07 -10.84
N ALA A 71 5.85 0.15 -10.21
CA ALA A 71 5.48 -1.27 -10.16
C ALA A 71 4.22 -1.50 -9.32
N VAL A 72 4.00 -0.72 -8.24
CA VAL A 72 2.75 -0.76 -7.48
C VAL A 72 1.57 -0.38 -8.38
N LEU A 73 1.67 0.72 -9.14
CA LEU A 73 0.62 1.12 -10.07
C LEU A 73 0.40 0.08 -11.17
N GLU A 74 1.47 -0.55 -11.70
CA GLU A 74 1.38 -1.66 -12.67
C GLU A 74 0.60 -2.86 -12.09
N LEU A 75 0.84 -3.24 -10.83
CA LEU A 75 0.11 -4.32 -10.16
C LEU A 75 -1.37 -3.99 -9.98
N LEU A 76 -1.70 -2.77 -9.54
CA LEU A 76 -3.08 -2.36 -9.23
C LEU A 76 -3.92 -2.06 -10.48
N THR A 77 -3.29 -1.62 -11.58
CA THR A 77 -3.96 -1.38 -12.85
C THR A 77 -3.95 -2.57 -13.81
N GLY A 78 -3.23 -3.63 -13.43
CA GLY A 78 -3.20 -4.90 -14.18
C GLY A 78 -4.57 -5.58 -14.19
N LYS A 79 -4.86 -6.34 -15.27
CA LYS A 79 -6.20 -6.88 -15.55
C LYS A 79 -6.62 -8.09 -14.71
N ASN A 80 -5.83 -8.51 -13.71
CA ASN A 80 -5.95 -9.84 -13.11
C ASN A 80 -6.44 -9.86 -11.66
N LEU A 81 -7.11 -8.81 -11.19
CA LEU A 81 -7.79 -8.89 -9.89
C LEU A 81 -9.17 -9.49 -10.11
N HIS A 82 -9.38 -10.73 -9.66
CA HIS A 82 -10.62 -11.50 -9.86
C HIS A 82 -11.67 -11.24 -8.77
N PHE A 83 -11.53 -10.15 -8.01
CA PHE A 83 -12.42 -9.74 -6.94
C PHE A 83 -12.80 -8.27 -7.07
N GLU A 84 -13.88 -7.88 -6.40
CA GLU A 84 -14.28 -6.47 -6.35
C GLU A 84 -13.18 -5.64 -5.65
N THR A 85 -12.76 -4.54 -6.28
CA THR A 85 -11.74 -3.65 -5.75
C THR A 85 -12.25 -2.24 -5.55
N VAL A 86 -11.82 -1.63 -4.45
CA VAL A 86 -12.07 -0.21 -4.14
C VAL A 86 -10.72 0.44 -3.86
N PHE A 87 -10.41 1.49 -4.62
CA PHE A 87 -9.18 2.25 -4.45
C PHE A 87 -9.50 3.62 -3.89
N LEU A 88 -9.01 3.90 -2.68
CA LEU A 88 -9.16 5.21 -2.06
C LEU A 88 -7.98 6.11 -2.42
N LYS A 89 -8.22 7.41 -2.39
CA LYS A 89 -7.21 8.45 -2.63
C LYS A 89 -6.45 8.72 -1.35
N GLY A 90 -5.13 8.66 -1.39
CA GLY A 90 -4.24 9.16 -0.37
C GLY A 90 -3.74 10.57 -0.68
N ASN A 91 -3.11 11.21 0.30
CA ASN A 91 -2.53 12.54 0.12
C ASN A 91 -1.32 12.53 -0.84
N HIS A 92 -0.62 11.42 -0.97
CA HIS A 92 0.51 11.27 -1.91
C HIS A 92 0.04 11.27 -3.35
N GLU A 93 -1.08 10.63 -3.68
CA GLU A 93 -1.68 10.71 -5.01
C GLU A 93 -2.18 12.11 -5.33
N ALA A 94 -2.72 12.83 -4.33
CA ALA A 94 -3.11 14.23 -4.49
C ALA A 94 -1.91 15.12 -4.81
N PHE A 95 -0.74 14.91 -4.18
CA PHE A 95 0.50 15.61 -4.49
C PHE A 95 0.97 15.35 -5.91
N LEU A 96 1.00 14.07 -6.35
CA LEU A 96 1.41 13.74 -7.71
C LEU A 96 0.52 14.43 -8.74
N LEU A 97 -0.79 14.33 -8.60
CA LEU A 97 -1.74 14.98 -9.52
C LEU A 97 -1.53 16.50 -9.54
N LYS A 98 -1.38 17.12 -8.36
CA LYS A 98 -1.10 18.56 -8.28
C LYS A 98 0.24 18.94 -8.91
N PHE A 99 1.27 18.08 -8.81
CA PHE A 99 2.56 18.30 -9.44
C PHE A 99 2.49 18.22 -10.98
N LEU A 100 1.63 17.40 -11.54
CA LEU A 100 1.39 17.36 -12.98
C LEU A 100 0.79 18.67 -13.49
N ASP A 101 -0.02 19.34 -12.68
CA ASP A 101 -0.66 20.63 -13.03
C ASP A 101 0.23 21.83 -12.68
N SER A 102 0.95 21.77 -11.56
CA SER A 102 1.81 22.84 -11.05
C SER A 102 3.12 22.31 -10.49
N SER A 103 4.22 22.61 -11.16
CA SER A 103 5.56 22.19 -10.74
C SER A 103 6.06 22.87 -9.45
N GLU A 104 5.36 23.88 -8.93
CA GLU A 104 5.75 24.63 -7.72
C GLU A 104 5.63 23.80 -6.45
N VAL A 105 4.75 22.79 -6.44
CA VAL A 105 4.56 21.88 -5.30
C VAL A 105 5.68 20.85 -5.13
N LEU A 106 6.70 20.89 -5.98
CA LEU A 106 7.79 19.89 -5.96
C LEU A 106 8.50 19.82 -4.62
N ASP A 107 8.76 20.96 -3.96
CA ASP A 107 9.51 20.97 -2.70
C ASP A 107 8.71 20.32 -1.57
N ASP A 108 7.42 20.59 -1.49
CA ASP A 108 6.52 19.95 -0.52
C ASP A 108 6.39 18.44 -0.80
N TRP A 109 6.21 18.08 -2.08
CA TRP A 109 6.11 16.68 -2.47
C TRP A 109 7.41 15.90 -2.21
N ARG A 110 8.58 16.52 -2.42
CA ARG A 110 9.88 15.93 -2.08
C ARG A 110 10.01 15.59 -0.60
N GLN A 111 9.53 16.47 0.29
CA GLN A 111 9.54 16.22 1.74
C GLN A 111 8.68 15.01 2.12
N CYS A 112 7.70 14.70 1.29
CA CYS A 112 6.84 13.52 1.45
C CYS A 112 7.39 12.24 0.78
N GLY A 113 8.54 12.30 0.08
CA GLY A 113 9.14 11.14 -0.60
C GLY A 113 8.77 11.03 -2.08
N GLY A 114 8.38 12.12 -2.73
CA GLY A 114 7.98 12.12 -4.15
C GLY A 114 9.14 11.91 -5.13
N LEU A 115 10.41 12.05 -4.67
CA LEU A 115 11.58 11.76 -5.51
C LEU A 115 11.65 10.30 -5.90
N GLU A 116 11.33 9.41 -5.00
CA GLU A 116 11.31 7.96 -5.22
C GLU A 116 10.33 7.60 -6.33
N THR A 117 9.20 8.31 -6.40
CA THR A 117 8.24 8.14 -7.50
C THR A 117 8.83 8.61 -8.82
N LEU A 118 9.43 9.80 -8.91
CA LEU A 118 10.11 10.27 -10.13
C LEU A 118 11.16 9.26 -10.60
N ILE A 119 12.00 8.79 -9.68
CA ILE A 119 13.04 7.80 -9.96
C ILE A 119 12.45 6.48 -10.47
N SER A 120 11.35 6.02 -9.89
CA SER A 120 10.68 4.78 -10.30
C SER A 120 10.14 4.84 -11.74
N PHE A 121 9.84 6.04 -12.23
CA PHE A 121 9.49 6.30 -13.65
C PHE A 121 10.69 6.59 -14.55
N GLY A 122 11.94 6.42 -14.04
CA GLY A 122 13.17 6.61 -14.81
C GLY A 122 13.60 8.09 -14.94
N ILE A 123 13.01 8.98 -14.16
CA ILE A 123 13.34 10.41 -14.15
C ILE A 123 14.42 10.66 -13.11
N LYS A 124 15.44 11.45 -13.47
CA LYS A 124 16.55 11.81 -12.58
C LYS A 124 16.41 13.28 -12.16
N PRO A 125 15.80 13.58 -11.00
CA PRO A 125 15.63 14.95 -10.56
C PRO A 125 16.97 15.53 -10.09
N PRO A 126 17.32 16.80 -10.45
CA PRO A 126 18.44 17.52 -9.86
C PRO A 126 18.25 17.70 -8.35
N ILE A 127 19.37 17.88 -7.63
CA ILE A 127 19.34 18.10 -6.18
C ILE A 127 18.58 19.38 -5.83
N ASN A 128 18.83 20.47 -6.56
CA ASN A 128 18.18 21.77 -6.39
C ASN A 128 17.69 22.28 -7.76
N PRO A 129 16.52 21.79 -8.22
CA PRO A 129 16.02 22.17 -9.55
C PRO A 129 15.59 23.63 -9.59
N ALA A 130 16.08 24.35 -10.60
CA ALA A 130 15.59 25.68 -10.93
C ALA A 130 14.12 25.63 -11.39
N PRO A 131 13.37 26.74 -11.40
CA PRO A 131 11.95 26.73 -11.81
C PRO A 131 11.70 26.10 -13.18
N TYR A 132 12.56 26.34 -14.18
CA TYR A 132 12.42 25.71 -15.48
C TYR A 132 12.67 24.19 -15.47
N GLU A 133 13.57 23.71 -14.59
CA GLU A 133 13.83 22.27 -14.40
C GLU A 133 12.66 21.59 -13.70
N ARG A 134 12.01 22.25 -12.72
CA ARG A 134 10.78 21.75 -12.07
C ARG A 134 9.68 21.54 -13.11
N ALA A 135 9.46 22.53 -13.97
CA ALA A 135 8.50 22.40 -15.07
C ALA A 135 8.90 21.30 -16.07
N GLN A 136 10.20 21.07 -16.30
CA GLN A 136 10.67 19.96 -17.13
C GLN A 136 10.42 18.62 -16.45
N LEU A 137 10.64 18.49 -15.14
CA LEU A 137 10.34 17.27 -14.38
C LEU A 137 8.84 16.92 -14.46
N SER A 138 7.94 17.90 -14.27
CA SER A 138 6.50 17.69 -14.42
C SER A 138 6.13 17.17 -15.82
N ARG A 139 6.65 17.80 -16.87
CA ARG A 139 6.44 17.33 -18.25
C ARG A 139 7.01 15.93 -18.49
N SER A 140 8.19 15.64 -17.93
CA SER A 140 8.82 14.32 -18.06
C SER A 140 7.99 13.25 -17.39
N LEU A 141 7.46 13.52 -16.16
CA LEU A 141 6.56 12.60 -15.47
C LEU A 141 5.26 12.42 -16.24
N SER A 142 4.66 13.51 -16.72
CA SER A 142 3.44 13.46 -17.53
C SER A 142 3.60 12.58 -18.77
N SER A 143 4.79 12.61 -19.40
CA SER A 143 5.11 11.78 -20.57
C SER A 143 5.43 10.32 -20.23
N ALA A 144 6.03 10.08 -19.06
CA ALA A 144 6.42 8.74 -18.60
C ALA A 144 5.26 7.97 -17.95
N LEU A 145 4.24 8.68 -17.45
CA LEU A 145 3.09 8.11 -16.77
C LEU A 145 2.12 7.50 -17.81
N PRO A 146 1.91 6.17 -17.82
CA PRO A 146 0.97 5.53 -18.73
C PRO A 146 -0.45 6.08 -18.54
N ALA A 147 -1.24 6.11 -19.62
CA ALA A 147 -2.63 6.57 -19.56
C ALA A 147 -3.48 5.76 -18.56
N THR A 148 -3.21 4.46 -18.41
CA THR A 148 -3.87 3.60 -17.41
C THR A 148 -3.57 4.02 -15.99
N HIS A 149 -2.31 4.39 -15.69
CA HIS A 149 -1.92 4.88 -14.36
C HIS A 149 -2.55 6.24 -14.07
N ARG A 150 -2.52 7.16 -15.06
CA ARG A 150 -3.17 8.47 -14.93
C ARG A 150 -4.65 8.32 -14.63
N HIS A 151 -5.37 7.52 -15.41
CA HIS A 151 -6.79 7.26 -15.21
C HIS A 151 -7.07 6.67 -13.82
N PHE A 152 -6.26 5.70 -13.38
CA PHE A 152 -6.36 5.14 -12.05
C PHE A 152 -6.26 6.22 -10.97
N LEU A 153 -5.23 7.06 -11.01
CA LEU A 153 -5.00 8.14 -10.04
C LEU A 153 -6.13 9.18 -10.01
N GLU A 154 -6.70 9.49 -11.18
CA GLU A 154 -7.79 10.46 -11.35
C GLU A 154 -9.16 9.92 -10.90
N THR A 155 -9.33 8.59 -10.82
CA THR A 155 -10.60 7.93 -10.48
C THR A 155 -10.66 7.38 -9.05
N LEU A 156 -9.65 7.64 -8.24
CA LEU A 156 -9.61 7.23 -6.84
C LEU A 156 -10.76 7.84 -6.04
N LYS A 157 -11.35 7.04 -5.15
CA LYS A 157 -12.49 7.44 -4.33
C LYS A 157 -12.03 8.13 -3.04
N PRO A 158 -12.77 9.11 -2.52
CA PRO A 158 -12.45 9.74 -1.24
C PRO A 158 -12.72 8.81 -0.05
N THR A 159 -13.82 8.04 -0.10
CA THR A 159 -14.26 7.13 0.95
C THR A 159 -15.01 5.94 0.37
N PHE A 160 -15.21 4.91 1.18
CA PHE A 160 -16.10 3.80 0.89
C PHE A 160 -16.83 3.35 2.17
N VAL A 161 -18.11 3.05 2.06
CA VAL A 161 -18.96 2.61 3.19
C VAL A 161 -19.47 1.20 2.94
N CYS A 162 -19.32 0.33 3.94
CA CYS A 162 -19.89 -1.01 3.92
C CYS A 162 -20.36 -1.42 5.33
N GLY A 163 -21.64 -1.67 5.49
CA GLY A 163 -22.25 -1.98 6.78
C GLY A 163 -22.00 -0.86 7.81
N ASP A 164 -21.48 -1.22 8.95
CA ASP A 164 -21.15 -0.30 10.05
C ASP A 164 -19.75 0.31 9.95
N PHE A 165 -19.05 0.14 8.81
CA PHE A 165 -17.70 0.63 8.59
C PHE A 165 -17.65 1.68 7.49
N ILE A 166 -16.76 2.66 7.69
CA ILE A 166 -16.31 3.60 6.67
C ILE A 166 -14.81 3.48 6.50
N PHE A 167 -14.36 3.43 5.25
CA PHE A 167 -12.95 3.36 4.86
C PHE A 167 -12.55 4.72 4.30
N VAL A 168 -11.47 5.26 4.79
CA VAL A 168 -10.94 6.59 4.43
C VAL A 168 -9.43 6.58 4.59
N HIS A 169 -8.72 7.45 3.88
CA HIS A 169 -7.27 7.48 3.98
C HIS A 169 -6.78 7.98 5.36
N ALA A 170 -7.05 9.23 5.74
CA ALA A 170 -6.52 9.82 6.97
C ALA A 170 -7.49 9.75 8.15
N GLY A 171 -8.75 10.09 7.94
CA GLY A 171 -9.75 10.12 8.99
C GLY A 171 -10.94 11.02 8.66
N LEU A 172 -11.76 11.32 9.67
CA LEU A 172 -12.94 12.14 9.58
C LEU A 172 -12.84 13.32 10.54
N ARG A 173 -13.34 14.51 10.14
CA ARG A 173 -13.54 15.62 11.04
C ARG A 173 -14.65 15.27 12.05
N PRO A 174 -14.37 15.28 13.37
CA PRO A 174 -15.40 15.04 14.37
C PRO A 174 -16.59 16.00 14.27
N LEU A 175 -17.77 15.50 14.56
CA LEU A 175 -19.04 16.25 14.56
C LEU A 175 -19.48 16.77 13.17
N VAL A 176 -18.78 16.40 12.10
CA VAL A 176 -19.18 16.67 10.73
C VAL A 176 -19.77 15.41 10.14
N PRO A 177 -21.00 15.42 9.57
CA PRO A 177 -21.59 14.28 8.91
C PRO A 177 -20.70 13.72 7.80
N ILE A 178 -20.78 12.41 7.53
CA ILE A 178 -19.95 11.73 6.53
C ILE A 178 -20.08 12.38 5.15
N GLU A 179 -21.28 12.78 4.77
CA GLU A 179 -21.55 13.39 3.47
C GLU A 179 -21.06 14.84 3.34
N GLN A 180 -20.68 15.46 4.45
CA GLN A 180 -20.20 16.85 4.51
C GLN A 180 -18.70 16.95 4.81
N GLN A 181 -18.00 15.81 4.87
CA GLN A 181 -16.56 15.79 5.04
C GLN A 181 -15.85 16.42 3.83
N ASN A 182 -14.85 17.26 4.10
CA ASN A 182 -14.07 17.87 3.02
C ASN A 182 -12.84 17.00 2.66
N GLU A 183 -12.39 17.09 1.43
CA GLU A 183 -11.26 16.29 0.93
C GLU A 183 -9.97 16.56 1.74
N GLY A 184 -9.74 17.77 2.19
CA GLY A 184 -8.56 18.11 3.00
C GLY A 184 -8.50 17.31 4.31
N ASP A 185 -9.62 17.18 5.02
CA ASP A 185 -9.68 16.37 6.23
C ASP A 185 -9.54 14.87 5.91
N LEU A 186 -10.24 14.38 4.88
CA LEU A 186 -10.18 12.98 4.48
C LEU A 186 -8.75 12.52 4.13
N LEU A 187 -7.89 13.44 3.65
CA LEU A 187 -6.53 13.14 3.20
C LEU A 187 -5.43 13.50 4.21
N TRP A 188 -5.69 14.41 5.18
CA TRP A 188 -4.63 15.00 5.98
C TRP A 188 -4.89 15.08 7.49
N ILE A 189 -6.10 14.85 7.96
CA ILE A 189 -6.45 15.01 9.37
C ILE A 189 -5.60 14.10 10.26
N ARG A 190 -5.18 14.59 11.42
CA ARG A 190 -4.42 13.84 12.42
C ARG A 190 -5.03 14.01 13.80
N ASP A 191 -4.49 14.90 14.63
CA ASP A 191 -4.80 15.01 16.06
C ASP A 191 -6.27 15.22 16.36
N ASP A 192 -6.97 16.05 15.60
CA ASP A 192 -8.41 16.28 15.77
C ASP A 192 -9.22 14.97 15.64
N PHE A 193 -8.78 14.07 14.77
CA PHE A 193 -9.38 12.75 14.57
C PHE A 193 -8.82 11.71 15.54
N LEU A 194 -7.50 11.63 15.67
CA LEU A 194 -6.82 10.58 16.45
C LEU A 194 -7.10 10.70 17.95
N LEU A 195 -7.27 11.90 18.48
CA LEU A 195 -7.55 12.18 19.88
C LEU A 195 -9.04 12.17 20.21
N TRP A 196 -9.91 12.03 19.20
CA TRP A 196 -11.35 11.96 19.41
C TRP A 196 -11.74 10.69 20.14
N ASP A 197 -12.37 10.83 21.31
CA ASP A 197 -12.71 9.76 22.26
C ASP A 197 -14.20 9.39 22.27
N ARG A 198 -14.98 9.88 21.28
CA ARG A 198 -16.39 9.57 21.11
C ARG A 198 -16.64 8.77 19.85
N GLU A 199 -17.88 8.31 19.67
CA GLU A 199 -18.30 7.59 18.48
C GLU A 199 -18.33 8.50 17.24
N PHE A 200 -18.05 7.93 16.11
CA PHE A 200 -18.46 8.39 14.80
C PHE A 200 -19.74 7.66 14.37
N GLU A 201 -20.40 8.12 13.32
CA GLU A 201 -21.56 7.43 12.75
C GLU A 201 -21.28 5.98 12.37
N LYS A 202 -20.03 5.69 12.02
CA LYS A 202 -19.50 4.37 11.66
C LYS A 202 -18.12 4.16 12.24
N ILE A 203 -17.67 2.91 12.28
CA ILE A 203 -16.27 2.61 12.63
C ILE A 203 -15.39 3.02 11.47
N VAL A 204 -14.40 3.86 11.75
CA VAL A 204 -13.50 4.41 10.74
C VAL A 204 -12.29 3.50 10.58
N VAL A 205 -12.12 2.90 9.39
CA VAL A 205 -10.89 2.17 9.03
C VAL A 205 -10.01 3.09 8.21
N HIS A 206 -8.76 3.30 8.66
CA HIS A 206 -7.88 4.33 8.08
C HIS A 206 -6.40 3.95 8.10
N GLY A 207 -5.57 4.75 7.42
CA GLY A 207 -4.11 4.71 7.36
C GLY A 207 -3.46 6.04 7.73
N HIS A 208 -2.55 6.55 6.88
CA HIS A 208 -1.93 7.88 6.89
C HIS A 208 -1.00 8.18 8.07
N THR A 209 -1.31 7.73 9.25
CA THR A 209 -0.51 7.99 10.45
C THR A 209 0.10 6.68 10.94
N PRO A 210 1.42 6.44 10.67
CA PRO A 210 2.03 5.16 10.95
C PRO A 210 1.99 4.75 12.42
N VAL A 211 1.66 3.49 12.66
CA VAL A 211 1.66 2.83 13.97
C VAL A 211 2.54 1.57 13.94
N GLY A 212 3.08 1.16 15.08
CA GLY A 212 3.92 -0.03 15.15
C GLY A 212 3.15 -1.33 14.92
N GLU A 213 1.91 -1.38 15.39
CA GLU A 213 0.94 -2.47 15.25
C GLU A 213 -0.43 -1.86 14.93
N PRO A 214 -1.36 -2.60 14.30
CA PRO A 214 -2.71 -2.10 14.06
C PRO A 214 -3.36 -1.57 15.34
N ASP A 215 -3.78 -0.30 15.34
CA ASP A 215 -4.42 0.35 16.50
C ASP A 215 -5.94 0.22 16.38
N ILE A 216 -6.52 -0.72 17.15
CA ILE A 216 -7.94 -1.02 17.11
C ILE A 216 -8.61 -0.39 18.33
N ARG A 217 -9.44 0.60 18.04
CA ARG A 217 -10.24 1.29 19.04
C ARG A 217 -11.74 1.07 18.81
N PHE A 218 -12.54 1.52 19.76
CA PHE A 218 -13.99 1.34 19.67
C PHE A 218 -14.62 2.16 18.52
N ASN A 219 -13.99 3.26 18.10
CA ASN A 219 -14.49 4.17 17.08
C ASN A 219 -13.68 4.16 15.77
N ARG A 220 -12.45 3.61 15.77
CA ARG A 220 -11.57 3.54 14.59
C ARG A 220 -10.60 2.38 14.61
N ILE A 221 -10.07 2.05 13.45
CA ILE A 221 -9.03 1.02 13.24
C ILE A 221 -7.97 1.61 12.32
N ASN A 222 -6.73 1.79 12.83
CA ASN A 222 -5.59 2.22 12.04
C ASN A 222 -4.77 0.99 11.60
N ILE A 223 -4.53 0.85 10.30
CA ILE A 223 -3.75 -0.26 9.73
C ILE A 223 -2.52 0.20 8.93
N ASP A 224 -2.14 1.48 8.98
CA ASP A 224 -0.87 1.93 8.44
C ASP A 224 0.27 1.50 9.39
N THR A 225 0.92 0.41 9.06
CA THR A 225 2.07 -0.10 9.81
C THR A 225 3.41 0.36 9.25
N GLY A 226 3.42 1.40 8.41
CA GLY A 226 4.61 2.02 7.87
C GLY A 226 5.39 1.11 6.92
N ALA A 227 4.72 0.50 5.94
CA ALA A 227 5.29 -0.52 5.06
C ALA A 227 6.65 -0.14 4.45
N PHE A 228 6.84 1.14 4.07
CA PHE A 228 8.09 1.62 3.47
C PHE A 228 9.30 1.54 4.43
N ALA A 229 9.09 1.75 5.74
CA ALA A 229 10.12 1.78 6.76
C ALA A 229 10.26 0.45 7.50
N THR A 230 9.12 -0.20 7.82
CA THR A 230 9.10 -1.42 8.63
C THR A 230 9.20 -2.69 7.80
N GLY A 231 8.85 -2.61 6.51
CA GLY A 231 8.67 -3.77 5.64
C GLY A 231 7.44 -4.60 6.00
N ARG A 232 6.44 -3.99 6.65
CA ARG A 232 5.20 -4.63 7.07
C ARG A 232 4.02 -3.94 6.40
N LEU A 233 3.35 -4.62 5.49
CA LEU A 233 2.10 -4.18 4.88
C LEU A 233 0.94 -4.93 5.53
N THR A 234 0.07 -4.21 6.20
CA THR A 234 -1.05 -4.79 6.94
C THR A 234 -2.30 -4.89 6.06
N CYS A 235 -2.95 -6.03 6.13
CA CYS A 235 -4.29 -6.26 5.62
C CYS A 235 -5.23 -6.64 6.77
N LEU A 236 -6.32 -5.89 6.94
CA LEU A 236 -7.40 -6.17 7.86
C LEU A 236 -8.50 -6.93 7.13
N THR A 237 -9.02 -8.01 7.74
CA THR A 237 -10.23 -8.67 7.24
C THR A 237 -11.40 -8.42 8.16
N ILE A 238 -12.58 -8.24 7.57
CA ILE A 238 -13.84 -8.07 8.28
C ILE A 238 -14.87 -8.98 7.62
N GLU A 239 -15.46 -9.89 8.42
CA GLU A 239 -16.56 -10.76 7.99
C GLU A 239 -17.60 -10.81 9.09
N GLY A 240 -18.86 -10.43 8.78
CA GLY A 240 -19.88 -10.23 9.82
C GLY A 240 -19.37 -9.24 10.86
N ALA A 241 -19.28 -9.68 12.12
CA ALA A 241 -18.73 -8.90 13.25
C ALA A 241 -17.29 -9.28 13.60
N GLU A 242 -16.68 -10.24 12.91
CA GLU A 242 -15.32 -10.69 13.17
C GLU A 242 -14.31 -9.79 12.45
N ILE A 243 -13.30 -9.39 13.19
CA ILE A 243 -12.20 -8.56 12.70
C ILE A 243 -10.89 -9.31 12.97
N ALA A 244 -10.09 -9.49 11.94
CA ALA A 244 -8.80 -10.16 12.04
C ALA A 244 -7.76 -9.43 11.16
N THR A 245 -6.47 -9.65 11.41
CA THR A 245 -5.40 -9.25 10.49
C THR A 245 -4.88 -10.47 9.75
N LEU A 246 -4.67 -10.33 8.44
CA LEU A 246 -3.85 -11.28 7.69
C LEU A 246 -2.41 -11.18 8.20
N ILE A 247 -1.83 -12.35 8.50
CA ILE A 247 -0.47 -12.41 9.03
C ILE A 247 0.52 -11.83 8.01
N ASP A 248 1.50 -11.11 8.56
CA ASP A 248 2.62 -10.48 7.89
C ASP A 248 3.19 -11.34 6.74
N VAL A 249 3.35 -10.73 5.58
CA VAL A 249 3.97 -11.32 4.38
C VAL A 249 5.28 -12.04 4.70
N ARG A 250 6.07 -11.58 5.68
CA ARG A 250 7.33 -12.21 6.10
C ARG A 250 7.11 -13.58 6.75
N GLU A 251 6.15 -13.69 7.65
CA GLU A 251 5.82 -14.97 8.29
C GLU A 251 5.25 -15.95 7.27
N TRP A 252 4.49 -15.45 6.30
CA TRP A 252 3.92 -16.27 5.25
C TRP A 252 4.99 -16.83 4.30
N THR A 253 5.92 -15.99 3.84
CA THR A 253 7.04 -16.45 2.98
C THR A 253 7.95 -17.47 3.68
N GLN A 254 8.14 -17.35 4.98
CA GLN A 254 8.86 -18.34 5.78
C GLN A 254 8.07 -19.66 5.94
N ASN A 255 6.74 -19.61 5.93
CA ASN A 255 5.87 -20.77 6.07
C ASN A 255 5.45 -21.40 4.72
N LEU A 256 5.72 -20.77 3.57
CA LEU A 256 5.47 -21.33 2.24
C LEU A 256 5.96 -22.78 2.08
N PRO A 257 7.17 -23.18 2.58
CA PRO A 257 7.61 -24.58 2.52
C PRO A 257 6.71 -25.53 3.30
N ARG A 258 6.08 -25.09 4.39
CA ARG A 258 5.13 -25.89 5.19
C ARG A 258 3.77 -26.00 4.51
N LEU A 259 3.29 -24.93 3.85
CA LEU A 259 2.04 -24.96 3.09
C LEU A 259 2.12 -25.88 1.86
N ALA A 260 3.30 -25.95 1.22
CA ALA A 260 3.55 -26.90 0.13
C ALA A 260 3.65 -28.37 0.59
N GLN A 261 3.79 -28.62 1.89
CA GLN A 261 3.89 -29.94 2.53
C GLN A 261 2.62 -30.37 3.28
N LEU A 262 1.51 -29.59 3.19
CA LEU A 262 0.23 -30.03 3.77
C LEU A 262 -0.11 -31.41 3.20
N PRO A 263 -0.34 -32.42 4.06
CA PRO A 263 -0.75 -33.75 3.62
C PRO A 263 -2.01 -33.60 2.78
N GLU A 264 -2.15 -34.48 1.77
CA GLU A 264 -3.43 -34.63 1.09
C GLU A 264 -4.51 -34.72 2.15
N LEU A 265 -5.43 -33.74 2.18
CA LEU A 265 -6.64 -33.84 2.99
C LEU A 265 -7.27 -35.18 2.62
N GLU A 266 -7.10 -36.15 3.51
CA GLU A 266 -7.64 -37.48 3.35
C GLU A 266 -9.12 -37.37 3.02
N ARG A 267 -9.52 -38.12 2.04
CA ARG A 267 -10.84 -38.28 1.48
C ARG A 267 -11.88 -38.53 2.58
N THR A 268 -12.42 -37.49 3.12
CA THR A 268 -13.70 -37.56 3.83
C THR A 268 -14.71 -36.74 3.04
N GLY A 269 -15.44 -37.42 2.16
CA GLY A 269 -16.82 -37.12 1.75
C GLY A 269 -17.16 -35.79 1.08
N ALA A 270 -16.24 -34.87 0.82
CA ALA A 270 -16.51 -33.58 0.16
C ALA A 270 -16.19 -33.66 -1.34
N GLY A 271 -17.11 -33.18 -2.17
CA GLY A 271 -17.17 -33.40 -3.60
C GLY A 271 -15.97 -32.92 -4.44
N LYS A 272 -16.02 -33.26 -5.71
CA LYS A 272 -14.96 -33.08 -6.73
C LYS A 272 -14.36 -31.67 -6.85
N ASP A 273 -15.07 -30.64 -6.37
CA ASP A 273 -14.65 -29.23 -6.44
C ASP A 273 -13.48 -28.88 -5.49
N THR A 274 -13.39 -29.55 -4.32
CA THR A 274 -12.35 -29.29 -3.32
C THR A 274 -10.97 -29.75 -3.81
N THR A 275 -10.90 -30.75 -4.68
CA THR A 275 -9.66 -31.30 -5.23
C THR A 275 -9.04 -30.38 -6.26
N LEU A 276 -9.85 -29.70 -7.08
CA LEU A 276 -9.39 -28.72 -8.07
C LEU A 276 -8.87 -27.44 -7.39
N ALA A 277 -9.57 -26.93 -6.38
CA ALA A 277 -9.14 -25.78 -5.59
C ALA A 277 -7.79 -26.06 -4.89
N SER A 278 -7.60 -27.23 -4.30
CA SER A 278 -6.34 -27.60 -3.64
C SER A 278 -5.17 -27.76 -4.64
N ILE A 279 -5.42 -28.24 -5.86
CA ILE A 279 -4.42 -28.33 -6.93
C ILE A 279 -4.05 -26.93 -7.42
N HIS A 280 -5.03 -26.04 -7.59
CA HIS A 280 -4.82 -24.66 -8.03
C HIS A 280 -4.00 -23.87 -7.01
N VAL A 281 -4.33 -23.96 -5.72
CA VAL A 281 -3.58 -23.34 -4.61
C VAL A 281 -2.15 -23.86 -4.53
N ARG A 282 -1.91 -25.17 -4.76
CA ARG A 282 -0.56 -25.74 -4.81
C ARG A 282 0.23 -25.23 -6.01
N ALA A 283 -0.41 -25.13 -7.19
CA ALA A 283 0.21 -24.58 -8.38
C ALA A 283 0.58 -23.10 -8.19
N MET A 284 -0.33 -22.29 -7.68
CA MET A 284 -0.08 -20.88 -7.34
C MET A 284 1.00 -20.72 -6.27
N ALA A 285 1.00 -21.54 -5.21
CA ALA A 285 2.03 -21.51 -4.18
C ALA A 285 3.41 -21.90 -4.73
N ALA A 286 3.47 -22.86 -5.66
CA ALA A 286 4.70 -23.26 -6.33
C ALA A 286 5.21 -22.16 -7.29
N GLU A 287 4.31 -21.52 -8.03
CA GLU A 287 4.62 -20.44 -8.95
C GLU A 287 5.10 -19.19 -8.21
N LEU A 288 4.44 -18.83 -7.12
CA LEU A 288 4.89 -17.77 -6.20
C LEU A 288 6.25 -18.05 -5.59
N LYS A 289 6.48 -19.30 -5.13
CA LYS A 289 7.79 -19.72 -4.60
C LYS A 289 8.91 -19.60 -5.64
N ALA A 290 8.59 -19.80 -6.91
CA ALA A 290 9.54 -19.62 -8.01
C ALA A 290 9.73 -18.15 -8.40
N GLN A 291 8.68 -17.33 -8.35
CA GLN A 291 8.69 -15.95 -8.84
C GLN A 291 9.13 -14.94 -7.77
N VAL A 292 8.76 -15.12 -6.48
CA VAL A 292 9.08 -14.17 -5.40
C VAL A 292 10.58 -13.94 -5.22
N PRO A 293 11.46 -14.95 -5.21
CA PRO A 293 12.90 -14.73 -5.15
C PRO A 293 13.45 -14.01 -6.38
N HIS A 294 12.93 -14.33 -7.57
CA HIS A 294 13.36 -13.69 -8.81
C HIS A 294 12.84 -12.27 -8.93
N LEU A 295 11.61 -12.01 -8.49
CA LEU A 295 11.01 -10.68 -8.48
C LEU A 295 11.72 -9.78 -7.45
N ALA A 296 11.94 -10.26 -6.23
CA ALA A 296 12.66 -9.55 -5.19
C ALA A 296 14.14 -9.31 -5.59
N ALA A 297 14.81 -10.32 -6.15
CA ALA A 297 16.19 -10.20 -6.64
C ALA A 297 16.28 -9.28 -7.86
N ALA A 298 15.34 -9.33 -8.79
CA ALA A 298 15.31 -8.47 -9.97
C ALA A 298 15.04 -7.02 -9.59
N ILE A 299 14.10 -6.77 -8.68
CA ILE A 299 13.82 -5.43 -8.14
C ILE A 299 15.05 -4.89 -7.40
N HIS A 300 15.66 -5.69 -6.52
CA HIS A 300 16.85 -5.31 -5.76
C HIS A 300 18.09 -5.10 -6.65
N ALA A 301 18.33 -5.97 -7.62
CA ALA A 301 19.43 -5.85 -8.57
C ALA A 301 19.24 -4.66 -9.53
N LYS A 302 18.01 -4.37 -9.94
CA LYS A 302 17.66 -3.20 -10.73
C LYS A 302 17.88 -1.92 -9.91
N GLN A 303 17.44 -1.89 -8.66
CA GLN A 303 17.62 -0.78 -7.73
C GLN A 303 19.09 -0.51 -7.42
N LEU A 304 19.90 -1.55 -7.18
CA LEU A 304 21.35 -1.43 -6.98
C LEU A 304 22.04 -0.87 -8.24
N ARG A 305 21.68 -1.34 -9.42
CA ARG A 305 22.26 -0.81 -10.68
C ARG A 305 21.85 0.65 -10.91
N GLU A 306 20.62 1.00 -10.63
CA GLU A 306 20.11 2.36 -10.77
C GLU A 306 20.72 3.30 -9.75
N SER A 307 20.84 2.92 -8.47
CA SER A 307 21.53 3.71 -7.43
C SER A 307 23.03 3.86 -7.71
N LEU A 308 23.71 2.82 -8.17
CA LEU A 308 25.13 2.90 -8.53
C LEU A 308 25.35 3.73 -9.80
N SER A 309 24.39 3.81 -10.71
CA SER A 309 24.45 4.71 -11.87
C SER A 309 24.22 6.17 -11.51
N PHE A 310 23.67 6.45 -10.33
CA PHE A 310 23.44 7.80 -9.80
C PHE A 310 24.73 8.48 -9.32
N TYR A 311 25.72 7.70 -8.88
CA TYR A 311 27.02 8.22 -8.46
C TYR A 311 27.96 8.18 -9.67
N ASP A 312 28.05 9.31 -10.38
CA ASP A 312 29.13 9.54 -11.33
C ASP A 312 30.46 9.41 -10.60
N LYS A 313 31.45 8.81 -11.29
CA LYS A 313 32.81 8.60 -10.72
C LYS A 313 33.43 9.89 -10.21
N ASP A 314 33.08 11.04 -10.77
CA ASP A 314 33.54 12.37 -10.36
C ASP A 314 32.90 12.84 -9.03
N SER A 315 31.69 12.40 -8.70
CA SER A 315 31.03 12.70 -7.43
C SER A 315 31.63 11.91 -6.27
N LEU A 316 32.05 10.67 -6.50
CA LEU A 316 32.74 9.84 -5.51
C LEU A 316 34.19 10.35 -5.24
N ALA A 317 34.86 10.92 -6.23
CA ALA A 317 36.18 11.51 -6.08
C ALA A 317 36.21 12.78 -5.19
N ARG A 318 35.07 13.45 -5.02
CA ARG A 318 34.88 14.63 -4.14
C ARG A 318 34.66 14.27 -2.67
N LEU A 319 34.37 13.01 -2.37
CA LEU A 319 34.13 12.51 -1.01
C LEU A 319 35.33 11.80 -0.41
N ASP A 320 36.52 11.78 -1.10
CA ASP A 320 37.73 11.22 -0.53
C ASP A 320 38.27 12.15 0.59
N PRO A 321 38.21 11.73 1.87
CA PRO A 321 38.64 12.56 3.00
C PRO A 321 40.13 12.88 3.00
N ARG A 322 40.91 12.33 2.06
CA ARG A 322 42.38 12.54 1.92
C ARG A 322 42.73 13.65 0.94
N LYS A 323 41.76 14.26 0.23
CA LYS A 323 42.03 15.41 -0.65
C LYS A 323 41.84 16.73 0.11
N PRO A 324 42.80 17.65 0.05
CA PRO A 324 42.69 18.96 0.70
C PRO A 324 41.56 19.78 0.05
N ARG A 325 40.79 20.45 0.88
CA ARG A 325 39.70 21.36 0.42
C ARG A 325 40.32 22.52 -0.36
N PRO A 326 39.84 22.87 -1.53
CA PRO A 326 40.26 24.07 -2.23
C PRO A 326 39.73 25.30 -1.48
N GLY A 327 40.59 26.16 -0.99
CA GLY A 327 40.26 27.49 -0.49
C GLY A 327 40.49 27.72 1.01
N SER A 328 41.76 27.77 1.42
CA SER A 328 42.19 28.56 2.58
C SER A 328 43.54 29.22 2.23
N SER A 329 43.46 30.31 1.50
CA SER A 329 44.52 31.32 1.51
C SER A 329 44.10 32.33 2.58
N SER A 330 44.80 32.29 3.70
CA SER A 330 44.83 33.39 4.68
C SER A 330 46.03 34.29 4.40
N PRO A 331 45.91 35.59 4.79
CA PRO A 331 46.81 36.66 4.38
C PRO A 331 48.22 36.53 4.86
#